data_c5672c76ddf9a16c58213455b25d2592
#
_entry.id   c5672c76ddf9a16c58213455b25d2592
#
_cell.length_a   1.000
_cell.length_b   1.000
_cell.length_c   1.000
_cell.angle_alpha   90.00
_cell.angle_beta   90.00
_cell.angle_gamma   90.00
#
_symmetry.space_group_name_H-M   'P 1'
#
loop_
_entity.id
_entity.type
_entity.pdbx_description
1 polymer ?
#
loop_
_entity_poly.entity_id
_entity_poly.type
_entity_poly.pdbx_seq_one_letter_code
_entity_poly.pdbx_strand_id
1 'polypeptide(L)'
;MSALQRKNFKDTYPIYELTLAKTQTRFDSVDQILERLSQAIADHPKATEIAHFDHYAHTESVDGSIAEDILAVKNLIFCFGWELPSPDPVAVRPRSIGITERQDDFVVNFMHAPNPVAQQSMEDWVTALANH
;
A
#
# COMPACT_ATOMS: atom_id res chain seq x y z
N MET A 1 -6.68 14.62 12.15
CA MET A 1 -7.15 13.79 11.05
C MET A 1 -6.03 13.56 10.05
N SER A 2 -5.91 12.33 9.62
CA SER A 2 -4.88 11.97 8.65
C SER A 2 -5.39 12.21 7.22
N ALA A 3 -4.52 12.73 6.38
CA ALA A 3 -4.81 12.95 4.97
C ALA A 3 -3.74 12.28 4.12
N LEU A 4 -4.14 11.83 2.94
CA LEU A 4 -3.20 11.27 1.97
C LEU A 4 -2.28 12.39 1.48
N GLN A 5 -0.98 12.14 1.51
CA GLN A 5 0.03 13.12 1.11
C GLN A 5 0.87 12.57 -0.03
N ARG A 6 1.17 13.42 -1.00
CA ARG A 6 2.11 13.09 -2.07
C ARG A 6 3.49 13.60 -1.70
N LYS A 7 4.51 12.78 -1.89
CA LYS A 7 5.91 13.18 -1.73
C LYS A 7 6.79 12.48 -2.77
N ASN A 8 7.98 13.01 -3.00
CA ASN A 8 8.94 12.40 -3.91
C ASN A 8 10.01 11.67 -3.11
N PHE A 9 9.97 10.34 -3.15
CA PHE A 9 11.00 9.50 -2.55
C PHE A 9 12.28 9.68 -3.36
N LYS A 10 13.39 9.98 -2.70
CA LYS A 10 14.70 10.27 -3.34
C LYS A 10 14.60 11.34 -4.42
N ASP A 11 13.73 12.34 -4.21
CA ASP A 11 13.50 13.47 -5.12
C ASP A 11 13.04 13.08 -6.54
N THR A 12 12.76 11.80 -6.78
CA THR A 12 12.47 11.26 -8.11
C THR A 12 11.18 10.48 -8.18
N TYR A 13 10.89 9.67 -7.15
CA TYR A 13 9.80 8.70 -7.21
C TYR A 13 8.58 9.21 -6.46
N PRO A 14 7.49 9.58 -7.18
CA PRO A 14 6.28 10.07 -6.50
C PRO A 14 5.57 8.93 -5.78
N ILE A 15 5.37 9.10 -4.48
CA ILE A 15 4.60 8.16 -3.66
C ILE A 15 3.49 8.90 -2.93
N TYR A 16 2.43 8.17 -2.62
CA TYR A 16 1.28 8.65 -1.86
C TYR A 16 1.25 7.92 -0.53
N GLU A 17 1.04 8.65 0.56
CA GLU A 17 1.23 8.14 1.90
C GLU A 17 0.14 8.63 2.84
N LEU A 18 -0.40 7.69 3.62
CA LEU A 18 -1.31 7.97 4.72
C LEU A 18 -0.68 7.48 6.01
N THR A 19 -0.63 8.35 7.02
CA THR A 19 -0.18 7.98 8.37
C THR A 19 -1.39 7.94 9.30
N LEU A 20 -1.59 6.80 9.97
CA LEU A 20 -2.67 6.58 10.92
C LEU A 20 -2.09 6.47 12.33
N ALA A 21 -2.32 7.50 13.17
CA ALA A 21 -1.91 7.43 14.57
C ALA A 21 -2.70 6.33 15.28
N LYS A 22 -2.03 5.49 16.05
CA LYS A 22 -2.69 4.38 16.77
C LYS A 22 -3.77 4.86 17.74
N THR A 23 -3.62 6.08 18.25
CA THR A 23 -4.61 6.70 19.15
C THR A 23 -5.87 7.17 18.41
N GLN A 24 -5.86 7.23 17.08
CA GLN A 24 -6.94 7.76 16.26
C GLN A 24 -7.53 6.76 15.28
N THR A 25 -7.10 5.51 15.33
CA THR A 25 -7.60 4.47 14.44
C THR A 25 -8.10 3.27 15.25
N ARG A 26 -9.03 2.51 14.66
CA ARG A 26 -9.50 1.24 15.23
C ARG A 26 -8.67 0.05 14.76
N PHE A 27 -7.78 0.24 13.81
CA PHE A 27 -6.89 -0.83 13.38
C PHE A 27 -5.86 -1.14 14.46
N ASP A 28 -5.69 -2.42 14.76
CA ASP A 28 -4.74 -2.91 15.76
C ASP A 28 -3.49 -3.53 15.14
N SER A 29 -3.53 -3.84 13.85
CA SER A 29 -2.44 -4.56 13.20
C SER A 29 -2.35 -4.26 11.71
N VAL A 30 -1.18 -4.55 11.13
CA VAL A 30 -0.97 -4.53 9.69
C VAL A 30 -1.97 -5.46 8.99
N ASP A 31 -2.24 -6.62 9.57
CA ASP A 31 -3.14 -7.60 8.96
C ASP A 31 -4.57 -7.09 8.84
N GLN A 32 -5.06 -6.33 9.81
CA GLN A 32 -6.40 -5.74 9.73
C GLN A 32 -6.49 -4.70 8.60
N ILE A 33 -5.47 -3.87 8.44
CA ILE A 33 -5.42 -2.88 7.35
C ILE A 33 -5.36 -3.60 6.00
N LEU A 34 -4.51 -4.61 5.91
CA LEU A 34 -4.36 -5.41 4.70
C LEU A 34 -5.68 -6.07 4.31
N GLU A 35 -6.39 -6.65 5.27
CA GLU A 35 -7.69 -7.28 5.04
C GLU A 35 -8.73 -6.27 4.54
N ARG A 36 -8.73 -5.06 5.09
CA ARG A 36 -9.65 -4.02 4.65
C ARG A 36 -9.37 -3.60 3.20
N LEU A 37 -8.10 -3.44 2.85
CA LEU A 37 -7.69 -3.14 1.47
C LEU A 37 -8.01 -4.30 0.52
N SER A 38 -7.79 -5.53 0.97
CA SER A 38 -8.10 -6.74 0.23
C SER A 38 -9.59 -6.79 -0.13
N GLN A 39 -10.46 -6.43 0.80
CA GLN A 39 -11.90 -6.36 0.57
C GLN A 39 -12.24 -5.29 -0.48
N ALA A 40 -11.61 -4.14 -0.42
CA ALA A 40 -11.82 -3.07 -1.41
C ALA A 40 -11.42 -3.52 -2.82
N ILE A 41 -10.32 -4.25 -2.93
CA ILE A 41 -9.86 -4.83 -4.20
C ILE A 41 -10.87 -5.85 -4.71
N ALA A 42 -11.37 -6.71 -3.84
CA ALA A 42 -12.37 -7.73 -4.22
C ALA A 42 -13.66 -7.12 -4.74
N ASP A 43 -14.01 -5.93 -4.25
CA ASP A 43 -15.21 -5.20 -4.68
C ASP A 43 -15.00 -4.44 -6.00
N HIS A 44 -13.79 -4.33 -6.48
CA HIS A 44 -13.48 -3.60 -7.73
C HIS A 44 -13.59 -4.55 -8.93
N PRO A 45 -14.38 -4.20 -9.97
CA PRO A 45 -14.64 -5.12 -11.08
C PRO A 45 -13.42 -5.44 -11.96
N LYS A 46 -12.38 -4.64 -11.90
CA LYS A 46 -11.19 -4.78 -12.75
C LYS A 46 -9.92 -5.07 -11.98
N ALA A 47 -9.98 -5.27 -10.67
CA ALA A 47 -8.81 -5.51 -9.84
C ALA A 47 -8.81 -6.95 -9.33
N THR A 48 -7.61 -7.52 -9.19
CA THR A 48 -7.41 -8.88 -8.68
C THR A 48 -6.26 -8.86 -7.70
N GLU A 49 -6.48 -9.40 -6.50
CA GLU A 49 -5.42 -9.62 -5.54
C GLU A 49 -4.52 -10.76 -6.00
N ILE A 50 -3.21 -10.59 -5.85
CA ILE A 50 -2.21 -11.58 -6.28
C ILE A 50 -1.56 -12.25 -5.08
N ALA A 51 -1.07 -11.46 -4.10
CA ALA A 51 -0.32 -12.00 -2.98
C ALA A 51 -0.25 -11.02 -1.82
N HIS A 52 0.03 -11.57 -0.64
CA HIS A 52 0.45 -10.82 0.54
C HIS A 52 1.92 -11.14 0.76
N PHE A 53 2.76 -10.10 0.82
CA PHE A 53 4.19 -10.29 1.00
C PHE A 53 4.61 -9.77 2.39
N ASP A 54 5.13 -10.67 3.23
CA ASP A 54 5.67 -10.27 4.52
C ASP A 54 7.07 -9.71 4.32
N HIS A 55 7.13 -8.42 4.11
CA HIS A 55 8.35 -7.70 3.79
C HIS A 55 9.33 -7.69 5.00
N TYR A 56 8.78 -7.59 6.21
CA TYR A 56 9.58 -7.62 7.44
C TYR A 56 10.33 -8.96 7.56
N ALA A 57 9.60 -10.06 7.43
CA ALA A 57 10.18 -11.39 7.51
C ALA A 57 11.22 -11.64 6.41
N HIS A 58 10.95 -11.12 5.21
CA HIS A 58 11.89 -11.24 4.10
C HIS A 58 13.21 -10.50 4.42
N THR A 59 13.12 -9.27 4.91
CA THR A 59 14.31 -8.48 5.26
C THR A 59 15.13 -9.18 6.34
N GLU A 60 14.48 -9.74 7.35
CA GLU A 60 15.15 -10.54 8.38
C GLU A 60 15.85 -11.76 7.79
N SER A 61 15.21 -12.44 6.85
CA SER A 61 15.73 -13.69 6.27
C SER A 61 17.01 -13.49 5.48
N VAL A 62 17.28 -12.27 5.02
CA VAL A 62 18.50 -11.92 4.27
C VAL A 62 19.46 -11.06 5.11
N ASP A 63 19.26 -11.04 6.42
CA ASP A 63 20.07 -10.27 7.37
C ASP A 63 20.10 -8.77 7.06
N GLY A 64 19.00 -8.25 6.50
CA GLY A 64 18.87 -6.83 6.20
C GLY A 64 18.63 -5.99 7.46
N SER A 65 19.00 -4.73 7.38
CA SER A 65 18.76 -3.77 8.46
C SER A 65 17.32 -3.32 8.49
N ILE A 66 16.72 -3.24 9.68
CA ILE A 66 15.36 -2.72 9.88
C ILE A 66 15.42 -1.61 10.92
N ALA A 67 14.80 -0.46 10.66
CA ALA A 67 14.74 0.64 11.62
C ALA A 67 14.06 0.16 12.91
N GLU A 68 14.56 0.64 14.06
CA GLU A 68 14.12 0.17 15.38
C GLU A 68 12.63 0.42 15.66
N ASP A 69 12.06 1.47 15.08
CA ASP A 69 10.66 1.81 15.28
C ASP A 69 9.70 1.03 14.36
N ILE A 70 10.22 0.28 13.41
CA ILE A 70 9.41 -0.57 12.52
C ILE A 70 9.17 -1.92 13.19
N LEU A 71 7.90 -2.26 13.36
CA LEU A 71 7.48 -3.48 14.05
C LEU A 71 6.97 -4.56 13.10
N ALA A 72 6.37 -4.17 11.97
CA ALA A 72 5.84 -5.09 10.98
C ALA A 72 5.71 -4.38 9.64
N VAL A 73 5.89 -5.09 8.54
CA VAL A 73 5.73 -4.56 7.19
C VAL A 73 5.16 -5.64 6.29
N LYS A 74 4.08 -5.33 5.59
CA LYS A 74 3.53 -6.20 4.55
C LYS A 74 3.18 -5.39 3.30
N ASN A 75 3.26 -6.05 2.16
CA ASN A 75 2.81 -5.50 0.89
C ASN A 75 1.62 -6.29 0.39
N LEU A 76 0.60 -5.58 -0.06
CA LEU A 76 -0.53 -6.17 -0.76
C LEU A 76 -0.29 -6.00 -2.26
N ILE A 77 -0.16 -7.12 -2.96
CA ILE A 77 0.16 -7.16 -4.40
C ILE A 77 -1.12 -7.43 -5.18
N PHE A 78 -1.41 -6.60 -6.17
CA PHE A 78 -2.64 -6.70 -6.96
C PHE A 78 -2.43 -6.14 -8.36
N CYS A 79 -3.39 -6.41 -9.26
CA CYS A 79 -3.32 -5.94 -10.63
C CYS A 79 -4.69 -5.47 -11.11
N PHE A 80 -4.70 -4.39 -11.88
CA PHE A 80 -5.88 -3.96 -12.63
C PHE A 80 -5.85 -4.60 -14.02
N GLY A 81 -6.97 -5.17 -14.46
CA GLY A 81 -7.04 -5.92 -15.70
C GLY A 81 -7.87 -5.25 -16.78
N TRP A 82 -7.46 -4.05 -17.24
CA TRP A 82 -8.18 -3.37 -18.31
C TRP A 82 -7.77 -3.86 -19.69
N GLU A 83 -6.48 -3.72 -20.03
CA GLU A 83 -5.99 -4.07 -21.36
C GLU A 83 -4.46 -4.23 -21.37
N LEU A 84 -3.96 -4.88 -22.41
CA LEU A 84 -2.53 -5.03 -22.68
C LEU A 84 -2.27 -4.61 -24.12
N PRO A 85 -2.23 -3.29 -24.42
CA PRO A 85 -2.07 -2.81 -25.79
C PRO A 85 -0.63 -2.90 -26.31
N SER A 86 0.34 -3.08 -25.41
CA SER A 86 1.77 -3.16 -25.73
C SER A 86 2.51 -3.79 -24.56
N PRO A 87 3.82 -4.03 -24.63
CA PRO A 87 4.61 -4.50 -23.49
C PRO A 87 4.77 -3.48 -22.36
N ASP A 88 4.64 -2.18 -22.64
CA ASP A 88 4.97 -1.12 -21.68
C ASP A 88 4.19 -1.20 -20.35
N PRO A 89 2.85 -1.43 -20.34
CA PRO A 89 2.12 -1.54 -19.08
C PRO A 89 2.62 -2.65 -18.15
N VAL A 90 3.22 -3.69 -18.69
CA VAL A 90 3.75 -4.81 -17.89
C VAL A 90 4.84 -4.34 -16.94
N ALA A 91 5.59 -3.31 -17.32
CA ALA A 91 6.67 -2.77 -16.48
C ALA A 91 6.15 -2.12 -15.20
N VAL A 92 4.89 -1.65 -15.17
CA VAL A 92 4.28 -0.98 -14.01
C VAL A 92 3.22 -1.84 -13.33
N ARG A 93 3.08 -3.07 -13.73
CA ARG A 93 2.16 -4.07 -13.16
C ARG A 93 2.96 -5.29 -12.69
N PRO A 94 2.57 -5.94 -11.62
CA PRO A 94 1.45 -5.60 -10.73
C PRO A 94 1.73 -4.36 -9.87
N ARG A 95 0.71 -3.92 -9.15
CA ARG A 95 0.80 -2.81 -8.20
C ARG A 95 1.00 -3.34 -6.79
N SER A 96 1.46 -2.45 -5.91
CA SER A 96 1.69 -2.79 -4.51
C SER A 96 1.27 -1.64 -3.61
N ILE A 97 0.62 -1.97 -2.50
CA ILE A 97 0.40 -1.04 -1.39
C ILE A 97 1.20 -1.58 -0.20
N GLY A 98 2.10 -0.74 0.33
CA GLY A 98 2.89 -1.07 1.50
C GLY A 98 2.18 -0.66 2.77
N ILE A 99 2.24 -1.50 3.79
CA ILE A 99 1.67 -1.24 5.10
C ILE A 99 2.74 -1.49 6.14
N THR A 100 3.10 -0.43 6.88
CA THR A 100 4.16 -0.48 7.90
C THR A 100 3.57 -0.13 9.25
N GLU A 101 3.81 -0.97 10.24
CA GLU A 101 3.53 -0.64 11.63
C GLU A 101 4.78 -0.07 12.28
N ARG A 102 4.64 1.10 12.89
CA ARG A 102 5.66 1.69 13.75
C ARG A 102 5.16 1.72 15.18
N GLN A 103 5.98 2.22 16.10
CA GLN A 103 5.65 2.28 17.53
C GLN A 103 4.29 2.96 17.77
N ASP A 104 4.06 4.12 17.15
CA ASP A 104 2.90 4.96 17.45
C ASP A 104 1.89 5.10 16.30
N ASP A 105 2.19 4.55 15.13
CA ASP A 105 1.34 4.72 13.97
C ASP A 105 1.46 3.57 12.97
N PHE A 106 0.60 3.63 11.94
CA PHE A 106 0.73 2.83 10.72
C PHE A 106 0.96 3.77 9.55
N VAL A 107 1.81 3.37 8.63
CA VAL A 107 2.06 4.10 7.39
C VAL A 107 1.62 3.23 6.21
N VAL A 108 0.73 3.76 5.38
CA VAL A 108 0.22 3.05 4.21
C VAL A 108 0.59 3.87 2.98
N ASN A 109 1.33 3.28 2.06
CA ASN A 109 1.83 4.02 0.91
C ASN A 109 1.85 3.20 -0.37
N PHE A 110 1.90 3.91 -1.50
CA PHE A 110 2.02 3.31 -2.82
C PHE A 110 2.65 4.29 -3.80
N MET A 111 3.26 3.75 -4.85
CA MET A 111 3.86 4.56 -5.90
C MET A 111 2.79 5.05 -6.88
N HIS A 112 2.96 6.25 -7.40
CA HIS A 112 2.07 6.82 -8.41
C HIS A 112 1.85 5.85 -9.58
N ALA A 113 0.60 5.72 -9.99
CA ALA A 113 0.23 4.87 -11.13
C ALA A 113 0.08 5.73 -12.40
N PRO A 114 0.61 5.26 -13.56
CA PRO A 114 0.44 5.98 -14.81
C PRO A 114 -1.03 6.10 -15.27
N ASN A 115 -1.85 5.07 -14.98
CA ASN A 115 -3.26 5.08 -15.34
C ASN A 115 -4.05 5.90 -14.32
N PRO A 116 -4.78 6.96 -14.76
CA PRO A 116 -5.53 7.83 -13.83
C PRO A 116 -6.62 7.11 -13.04
N VAL A 117 -7.26 6.11 -13.63
CA VAL A 117 -8.34 5.35 -12.96
C VAL A 117 -7.74 4.46 -11.88
N ALA A 118 -6.61 3.80 -12.16
CA ALA A 118 -5.90 3.01 -11.16
C ALA A 118 -5.40 3.89 -10.02
N GLN A 119 -4.84 5.04 -10.34
CA GLN A 119 -4.38 6.00 -9.35
C GLN A 119 -5.52 6.43 -8.42
N GLN A 120 -6.66 6.81 -8.99
CA GLN A 120 -7.81 7.26 -8.20
C GLN A 120 -8.34 6.14 -7.30
N SER A 121 -8.43 4.91 -7.82
CA SER A 121 -8.87 3.77 -7.02
C SER A 121 -7.98 3.56 -5.81
N MET A 122 -6.66 3.58 -6.00
CA MET A 122 -5.71 3.42 -4.88
C MET A 122 -5.81 4.56 -3.88
N GLU A 123 -5.96 5.80 -4.36
CA GLU A 123 -6.14 6.96 -3.48
C GLU A 123 -7.42 6.80 -2.65
N ASP A 124 -8.52 6.39 -3.27
CA ASP A 124 -9.81 6.20 -2.57
C ASP A 124 -9.72 5.10 -1.51
N TRP A 125 -9.11 3.96 -1.85
CA TRP A 125 -8.96 2.84 -0.93
C TRP A 125 -8.14 3.23 0.30
N VAL A 126 -7.02 3.90 0.08
CA VAL A 126 -6.11 4.27 1.17
C VAL A 126 -6.72 5.41 2.00
N THR A 127 -7.30 6.42 1.36
CA THR A 127 -7.96 7.52 2.06
C THR A 127 -9.09 7.03 2.96
N ALA A 128 -9.85 6.04 2.51
CA ALA A 128 -10.96 5.47 3.28
C ALA A 128 -10.51 4.84 4.61
N LEU A 129 -9.25 4.43 4.73
CA LEU A 129 -8.72 3.87 5.98
C LEU A 129 -8.76 4.89 7.13
N ALA A 130 -8.69 6.17 6.83
CA ALA A 130 -8.72 7.23 7.84
C ALA A 130 -10.08 7.32 8.56
N ASN A 131 -11.12 6.68 8.02
CA ASN A 131 -12.47 6.69 8.59
C ASN A 131 -12.75 5.46 9.48
N HIS A 132 -11.75 4.67 9.75
CA HIS A 132 -11.87 3.47 10.61
C HIS A 132 -11.21 3.61 11.97
#